data_57e2eec16f1d1a6eb69c649f83442b8a
#
_entry.id   57e2eec16f1d1a6eb69c649f83442b8a
#
_cell.length_a   1.000
_cell.length_b   1.000
_cell.length_c   1.000
_cell.angle_alpha   90.00
_cell.angle_beta   90.00
_cell.angle_gamma   90.00
#
_symmetry.space_group_name_H-M   'P 1'
#
loop_
_entity.id
_entity.type
_entity.pdbx_description
1 polymer ?
#
loop_
_entity_poly.entity_id
_entity_poly.type
_entity_poly.pdbx_seq_one_letter_code
_entity_poly.pdbx_strand_id
1 'polypeptide(L)'
;MKLLKATEKDIPLIQDLARRSWENAYADILSDEQMEYMLSEMYSEAEIGSHLRNPDYHYYMIQDESTGSYEGFIGYQHHYEEETTKLHRIYLVPESKGKGFGKGALQFLNGKVSENGDKRIILNVNKNNAARNFYESQGYTVYDDGVFDIGRGYVMDDYLMEFLIHN
;
A
#
# COMPACT_ATOMS: atom_id res chain seq x y z
N MET A 1 0.90 -11.59 -14.16
CA MET A 1 1.19 -11.08 -12.80
C MET A 1 0.85 -12.16 -11.79
N LYS A 2 1.70 -12.32 -10.81
CA LYS A 2 1.53 -13.29 -9.74
C LYS A 2 1.66 -12.61 -8.38
N LEU A 3 0.74 -12.89 -7.45
CA LEU A 3 0.82 -12.39 -6.09
C LEU A 3 1.23 -13.54 -5.16
N LEU A 4 2.35 -13.36 -4.48
CA LEU A 4 2.96 -14.36 -3.60
C LEU A 4 2.92 -13.86 -2.17
N LYS A 5 2.37 -14.67 -1.26
CA LYS A 5 2.29 -14.30 0.15
C LYS A 5 3.71 -14.13 0.73
N ALA A 6 3.96 -12.98 1.35
CA ALA A 6 5.23 -12.66 1.95
C ALA A 6 5.42 -13.39 3.28
N THR A 7 6.66 -13.72 3.57
CA THR A 7 7.11 -14.29 4.84
C THR A 7 8.21 -13.41 5.43
N GLU A 8 8.71 -13.73 6.62
CA GLU A 8 9.79 -12.97 7.25
C GLU A 8 11.06 -12.92 6.38
N LYS A 9 11.28 -13.91 5.52
CA LYS A 9 12.41 -13.93 4.58
C LYS A 9 12.32 -12.82 3.54
N ASP A 10 11.12 -12.30 3.29
CA ASP A 10 10.87 -11.27 2.28
C ASP A 10 11.01 -9.84 2.82
N ILE A 11 11.27 -9.66 4.13
CA ILE A 11 11.39 -8.33 4.72
C ILE A 11 12.42 -7.47 3.99
N PRO A 12 13.65 -7.94 3.72
CA PRO A 12 14.63 -7.12 2.99
C PRO A 12 14.15 -6.72 1.59
N LEU A 13 13.43 -7.61 0.91
CA LEU A 13 12.86 -7.32 -0.41
C LEU A 13 11.77 -6.25 -0.32
N ILE A 14 10.89 -6.34 0.68
CA ILE A 14 9.85 -5.32 0.91
C ILE A 14 10.50 -3.97 1.16
N GLN A 15 11.54 -3.91 1.99
CA GLN A 15 12.29 -2.68 2.28
C GLN A 15 12.91 -2.08 1.01
N ASP A 16 13.52 -2.90 0.17
CA ASP A 16 14.11 -2.46 -1.10
C ASP A 16 13.05 -1.92 -2.07
N LEU A 17 11.97 -2.67 -2.25
CA LEU A 17 10.87 -2.26 -3.13
C LEU A 17 10.20 -0.97 -2.64
N ALA A 18 10.03 -0.83 -1.32
CA ALA A 18 9.48 0.38 -0.73
C ALA A 18 10.36 1.59 -1.04
N ARG A 19 11.67 1.47 -0.82
CA ARG A 19 12.62 2.57 -1.09
C ARG A 19 12.60 2.97 -2.55
N ARG A 20 12.71 2.02 -3.46
CA ARG A 20 12.71 2.27 -4.90
C ARG A 20 11.41 2.92 -5.38
N SER A 21 10.29 2.48 -4.83
CA SER A 21 8.98 3.05 -5.17
C SER A 21 8.83 4.47 -4.61
N TRP A 22 9.25 4.70 -3.37
CA TRP A 22 9.13 6.00 -2.70
C TRP A 22 10.05 7.05 -3.30
N GLU A 23 11.26 6.69 -3.69
CA GLU A 23 12.20 7.61 -4.35
C GLU A 23 11.59 8.18 -5.63
N ASN A 24 10.76 7.42 -6.33
CA ASN A 24 10.03 7.90 -7.49
C ASN A 24 8.75 8.65 -7.12
N ALA A 25 7.90 8.05 -6.27
CA ALA A 25 6.57 8.58 -5.98
C ALA A 25 6.59 9.87 -5.16
N TYR A 26 7.56 10.04 -4.27
CA TYR A 26 7.62 11.15 -3.33
C TYR A 26 8.80 12.08 -3.53
N ALA A 27 9.55 11.96 -4.61
CA ALA A 27 10.74 12.77 -4.89
C ALA A 27 10.46 14.29 -4.81
N ASP A 28 9.31 14.74 -5.31
CA ASP A 28 8.91 16.15 -5.34
C ASP A 28 7.89 16.50 -4.24
N ILE A 29 7.57 15.57 -3.35
CA ILE A 29 6.53 15.74 -2.32
C ILE A 29 7.14 15.84 -0.92
N LEU A 30 8.13 14.99 -0.64
CA LEU A 30 8.79 14.89 0.66
C LEU A 30 10.26 15.28 0.55
N SER A 31 10.81 15.88 1.62
CA SER A 31 12.26 16.07 1.72
C SER A 31 12.95 14.71 1.86
N ASP A 32 14.24 14.64 1.49
CA ASP A 32 15.03 13.42 1.66
C ASP A 32 15.07 12.97 3.13
N GLU A 33 15.16 13.93 4.06
CA GLU A 33 15.18 13.65 5.51
C GLU A 33 13.86 13.04 5.96
N GLN A 34 12.73 13.60 5.53
CA GLN A 34 11.40 13.07 5.88
C GLN A 34 11.21 11.67 5.28
N MET A 35 11.63 11.47 4.03
CA MET A 35 11.53 10.17 3.36
C MET A 35 12.35 9.11 4.11
N GLU A 36 13.60 9.41 4.47
CA GLU A 36 14.44 8.49 5.24
C GLU A 36 13.83 8.17 6.61
N TYR A 37 13.31 9.17 7.30
CA TYR A 37 12.64 8.96 8.57
C TYR A 37 11.44 8.02 8.42
N MET A 38 10.56 8.29 7.47
CA MET A 38 9.36 7.49 7.26
C MET A 38 9.70 6.05 6.83
N LEU A 39 10.65 5.88 5.91
CA LEU A 39 11.07 4.54 5.49
C LEU A 39 11.66 3.75 6.66
N SER A 40 12.49 4.38 7.50
CA SER A 40 13.11 3.69 8.64
C SER A 40 12.10 3.32 9.73
N GLU A 41 11.05 4.13 9.93
CA GLU A 41 10.02 3.84 10.95
C GLU A 41 8.95 2.87 10.43
N MET A 42 8.44 3.11 9.21
CA MET A 42 7.34 2.32 8.65
C MET A 42 7.77 0.96 8.13
N TYR A 43 9.02 0.82 7.72
CA TYR A 43 9.55 -0.38 7.08
C TYR A 43 10.71 -1.00 7.86
N SER A 44 10.79 -0.75 9.16
CA SER A 44 11.76 -1.45 10.02
C SER A 44 11.44 -2.94 10.05
N GLU A 45 12.46 -3.75 10.32
CA GLU A 45 12.27 -5.19 10.50
C GLU A 45 11.24 -5.50 11.59
N ALA A 46 11.29 -4.75 12.69
CA ALA A 46 10.34 -4.91 13.79
C ALA A 46 8.92 -4.59 13.36
N GLU A 47 8.72 -3.51 12.61
CA GLU A 47 7.39 -3.08 12.16
C GLU A 47 6.78 -4.09 11.18
N ILE A 48 7.51 -4.44 10.13
CA ILE A 48 7.02 -5.43 9.15
C ILE A 48 6.82 -6.78 9.82
N GLY A 49 7.75 -7.18 10.68
CA GLY A 49 7.64 -8.44 11.42
C GLY A 49 6.38 -8.51 12.29
N SER A 50 6.02 -7.40 12.96
CA SER A 50 4.79 -7.34 13.76
C SER A 50 3.54 -7.48 12.88
N HIS A 51 3.53 -6.87 11.69
CA HIS A 51 2.44 -7.05 10.72
C HIS A 51 2.32 -8.51 10.28
N LEU A 52 3.44 -9.15 9.96
CA LEU A 52 3.43 -10.55 9.50
C LEU A 52 2.93 -11.52 10.57
N ARG A 53 3.06 -11.17 11.85
CA ARG A 53 2.54 -11.95 12.96
C ARG A 53 1.08 -11.68 13.30
N ASN A 54 0.50 -10.61 12.74
CA ASN A 54 -0.90 -10.26 12.94
C ASN A 54 -1.76 -11.06 11.95
N PRO A 55 -2.70 -11.91 12.42
CA PRO A 55 -3.50 -12.77 11.52
C PRO A 55 -4.41 -11.99 10.57
N ASP A 56 -4.73 -10.73 10.86
CA ASP A 56 -5.56 -9.90 9.99
C ASP A 56 -4.75 -9.07 8.99
N TYR A 57 -3.43 -8.99 9.17
CA TYR A 57 -2.55 -8.21 8.30
C TYR A 57 -1.84 -9.11 7.30
N HIS A 58 -1.90 -8.74 6.01
CA HIS A 58 -1.34 -9.56 4.93
C HIS A 58 -0.47 -8.72 4.00
N TYR A 59 0.69 -9.29 3.65
CA TYR A 59 1.57 -8.77 2.61
C TYR A 59 1.65 -9.77 1.46
N TYR A 60 1.53 -9.28 0.24
CA TYR A 60 1.75 -10.07 -0.98
C TYR A 60 2.75 -9.35 -1.87
N MET A 61 3.70 -10.12 -2.38
CA MET A 61 4.67 -9.64 -3.36
C MET A 61 4.05 -9.71 -4.76
N ILE A 62 4.30 -8.68 -5.56
CA ILE A 62 3.81 -8.61 -6.95
C ILE A 62 4.95 -8.97 -7.87
N GLN A 63 4.82 -10.08 -8.59
CA GLN A 63 5.84 -10.61 -9.48
C GLN A 63 5.37 -10.54 -10.93
N ASP A 64 6.27 -10.10 -11.81
CA ASP A 64 6.08 -10.21 -13.26
C ASP A 64 6.43 -11.63 -13.69
N GLU A 65 5.42 -12.40 -14.10
CA GLU A 65 5.62 -13.80 -14.50
C GLU A 65 6.51 -13.94 -15.73
N SER A 66 6.52 -12.94 -16.61
CA SER A 66 7.31 -13.01 -17.84
C SER A 66 8.82 -12.91 -17.59
N THR A 67 9.22 -12.22 -16.52
CA THR A 67 10.63 -11.99 -16.19
C THR A 67 11.06 -12.65 -14.89
N GLY A 68 10.11 -12.99 -14.02
CA GLY A 68 10.38 -13.45 -12.66
C GLY A 68 10.76 -12.32 -11.70
N SER A 69 10.76 -11.07 -12.16
CA SER A 69 11.15 -9.91 -11.36
C SER A 69 10.05 -9.52 -10.39
N TYR A 70 10.42 -9.15 -9.15
CA TYR A 70 9.51 -8.57 -8.19
C TYR A 70 9.36 -7.08 -8.47
N GLU A 71 8.14 -6.63 -8.69
CA GLU A 71 7.84 -5.27 -9.15
C GLU A 71 7.18 -4.41 -8.08
N GLY A 72 6.77 -5.01 -6.97
CA GLY A 72 6.13 -4.27 -5.88
C GLY A 72 5.50 -5.18 -4.85
N PHE A 73 4.66 -4.59 -4.01
CA PHE A 73 3.95 -5.32 -2.96
C PHE A 73 2.67 -4.60 -2.56
N ILE A 74 1.79 -5.35 -1.89
CA ILE A 74 0.56 -4.83 -1.30
C ILE A 74 0.51 -5.29 0.16
N GLY A 75 0.11 -4.39 1.06
CA GLY A 75 -0.11 -4.68 2.47
C GLY A 75 -1.46 -4.16 2.92
N TYR A 76 -2.28 -5.01 3.50
CA TYR A 76 -3.62 -4.67 3.93
C TYR A 76 -4.00 -5.39 5.22
N GLN A 77 -5.01 -4.86 5.91
CA GLN A 77 -5.47 -5.40 7.19
C GLN A 77 -6.97 -5.54 7.19
N HIS A 78 -7.46 -6.78 7.36
CA HIS A 78 -8.89 -7.06 7.54
C HIS A 78 -9.36 -6.58 8.90
N HIS A 79 -10.65 -6.25 8.99
CA HIS A 79 -11.29 -5.88 10.25
C HIS A 79 -10.58 -4.73 10.98
N TYR A 80 -10.03 -3.80 10.20
CA TYR A 80 -9.38 -2.60 10.73
C TYR A 80 -10.38 -1.72 11.49
N GLU A 81 -11.57 -1.60 10.95
CA GLU A 81 -12.78 -1.08 11.59
C GLU A 81 -13.91 -2.09 11.29
N GLU A 82 -15.13 -1.84 11.79
CA GLU A 82 -16.26 -2.72 11.54
C GLU A 82 -16.50 -2.89 10.02
N GLU A 83 -16.53 -4.15 9.58
CA GLU A 83 -16.74 -4.53 8.17
C GLU A 83 -15.81 -3.81 7.18
N THR A 84 -14.63 -3.38 7.64
CA THR A 84 -13.71 -2.56 6.86
C THR A 84 -12.31 -3.14 6.84
N THR A 85 -11.75 -3.29 5.64
CA THR A 85 -10.34 -3.60 5.40
C THR A 85 -9.61 -2.31 5.09
N LYS A 86 -8.42 -2.10 5.66
CA LYS A 86 -7.55 -0.98 5.31
C LYS A 86 -6.45 -1.44 4.37
N LEU A 87 -6.36 -0.80 3.22
CA LEU A 87 -5.20 -0.91 2.34
C LEU A 87 -4.14 0.04 2.88
N HIS A 88 -3.16 -0.51 3.60
CA HIS A 88 -2.08 0.29 4.18
C HIS A 88 -1.03 0.68 3.16
N ARG A 89 -0.69 -0.24 2.25
CA ARG A 89 0.46 -0.10 1.35
C ARG A 89 0.20 -0.78 0.02
N ILE A 90 0.41 -0.05 -1.05
CA ILE A 90 0.55 -0.60 -2.39
C ILE A 90 1.59 0.25 -3.11
N TYR A 91 2.72 -0.36 -3.43
CA TYR A 91 3.81 0.32 -4.10
C TYR A 91 4.38 -0.54 -5.22
N LEU A 92 4.63 0.10 -6.33
CA LEU A 92 5.21 -0.50 -7.53
C LEU A 92 6.44 0.30 -7.93
N VAL A 93 7.50 -0.41 -8.35
CA VAL A 93 8.70 0.25 -8.86
C VAL A 93 8.38 0.95 -10.19
N PRO A 94 9.13 2.04 -10.53
CA PRO A 94 8.84 2.80 -11.75
C PRO A 94 8.86 1.98 -13.02
N GLU A 95 9.70 0.94 -13.07
CA GLU A 95 9.87 0.06 -14.22
C GLU A 95 8.62 -0.75 -14.55
N SER A 96 7.68 -0.88 -13.58
CA SER A 96 6.42 -1.61 -13.78
C SER A 96 5.34 -0.78 -14.47
N LYS A 97 5.59 0.51 -14.69
CA LYS A 97 4.59 1.43 -15.27
C LYS A 97 4.06 0.89 -16.60
N GLY A 98 2.73 0.93 -16.74
CA GLY A 98 2.05 0.51 -17.97
C GLY A 98 1.79 -1.00 -18.08
N LYS A 99 2.18 -1.81 -17.09
CA LYS A 99 1.94 -3.26 -17.08
C LYS A 99 0.58 -3.66 -16.50
N GLY A 100 -0.16 -2.71 -15.90
CA GLY A 100 -1.46 -2.99 -15.30
C GLY A 100 -1.41 -3.69 -13.93
N PHE A 101 -0.25 -3.72 -13.28
CA PHE A 101 -0.07 -4.44 -12.01
C PHE A 101 -0.82 -3.79 -10.84
N GLY A 102 -0.92 -2.46 -10.83
CA GLY A 102 -1.71 -1.75 -9.81
C GLY A 102 -3.18 -2.13 -9.86
N LYS A 103 -3.77 -2.11 -11.05
CA LYS A 103 -5.15 -2.53 -11.25
C LYS A 103 -5.35 -4.00 -10.86
N GLY A 104 -4.44 -4.87 -11.27
CA GLY A 104 -4.48 -6.29 -10.92
C GLY A 104 -4.39 -6.54 -9.42
N ALA A 105 -3.53 -5.78 -8.72
CA ALA A 105 -3.39 -5.89 -7.27
C ALA A 105 -4.67 -5.42 -6.55
N LEU A 106 -5.32 -4.35 -7.00
CA LEU A 106 -6.58 -3.89 -6.41
C LEU A 106 -7.72 -4.88 -6.68
N GLN A 107 -7.76 -5.52 -7.84
CA GLN A 107 -8.74 -6.58 -8.12
C GLN A 107 -8.52 -7.79 -7.22
N PHE A 108 -7.28 -8.18 -7.00
CA PHE A 108 -6.92 -9.23 -6.05
C PHE A 108 -7.40 -8.87 -4.64
N LEU A 109 -7.16 -7.63 -4.19
CA LEU A 109 -7.60 -7.15 -2.89
C LEU A 109 -9.12 -7.23 -2.75
N ASN A 110 -9.87 -6.78 -3.76
CA ASN A 110 -11.34 -6.84 -3.75
C ASN A 110 -11.83 -8.28 -3.51
N GLY A 111 -11.21 -9.26 -4.15
CA GLY A 111 -11.53 -10.67 -3.95
C GLY A 111 -11.26 -11.14 -2.54
N LYS A 112 -10.10 -10.78 -1.98
CA LYS A 112 -9.73 -11.15 -0.61
C LYS A 112 -10.66 -10.53 0.43
N VAL A 113 -11.02 -9.27 0.25
CA VAL A 113 -11.91 -8.55 1.15
C VAL A 113 -13.31 -9.16 1.13
N SER A 114 -13.82 -9.45 -0.06
CA SER A 114 -15.13 -10.12 -0.23
C SER A 114 -15.14 -11.50 0.42
N GLU A 115 -14.12 -12.32 0.22
CA GLU A 115 -13.98 -13.64 0.84
C GLU A 115 -13.96 -13.56 2.37
N ASN A 116 -13.38 -12.50 2.93
CA ASN A 116 -13.24 -12.31 4.37
C ASN A 116 -14.48 -11.69 5.03
N GLY A 117 -15.45 -11.24 4.25
CA GLY A 117 -16.71 -10.71 4.74
C GLY A 117 -16.72 -9.22 5.03
N ASP A 118 -15.62 -8.51 4.85
CA ASP A 118 -15.62 -7.05 4.93
C ASP A 118 -16.31 -6.46 3.69
N LYS A 119 -16.92 -5.30 3.86
CA LYS A 119 -17.75 -4.66 2.83
C LYS A 119 -17.19 -3.36 2.31
N ARG A 120 -16.08 -2.91 2.87
CA ARG A 120 -15.49 -1.61 2.59
C ARG A 120 -13.98 -1.71 2.62
N ILE A 121 -13.33 -1.00 1.70
CA ILE A 121 -11.87 -0.82 1.71
C ILE A 121 -11.59 0.66 1.90
N ILE A 122 -10.70 1.01 2.82
CA ILE A 122 -10.26 2.38 3.02
C ILE A 122 -8.75 2.49 2.79
N LEU A 123 -8.31 3.68 2.41
CA LEU A 123 -6.89 4.01 2.27
C LEU A 123 -6.63 5.49 2.51
N ASN A 124 -5.38 5.80 2.82
CA ASN A 124 -4.89 7.17 2.87
C ASN A 124 -4.00 7.42 1.65
N VAL A 125 -4.12 8.60 1.04
CA VAL A 125 -3.23 9.02 -0.04
C VAL A 125 -2.86 10.49 0.14
N ASN A 126 -1.55 10.79 0.04
CA ASN A 126 -1.05 12.17 0.16
C ASN A 126 -1.73 13.05 -0.91
N LYS A 127 -2.19 14.25 -0.52
CA LYS A 127 -2.90 15.17 -1.40
C LYS A 127 -2.11 15.56 -2.65
N ASN A 128 -0.78 15.49 -2.58
CA ASN A 128 0.09 15.81 -3.72
C ASN A 128 0.50 14.58 -4.53
N ASN A 129 0.05 13.39 -4.14
CA ASN A 129 0.36 12.15 -4.84
C ASN A 129 -0.66 11.90 -5.96
N ALA A 130 -0.18 11.79 -7.19
CA ALA A 130 -1.03 11.52 -8.36
C ALA A 130 -1.76 10.17 -8.30
N ALA A 131 -1.38 9.28 -7.40
CA ALA A 131 -2.06 7.98 -7.21
C ALA A 131 -3.55 8.13 -6.87
N ARG A 132 -3.98 9.28 -6.33
CA ARG A 132 -5.40 9.57 -6.13
C ARG A 132 -6.20 9.37 -7.42
N ASN A 133 -5.70 9.87 -8.54
CA ASN A 133 -6.38 9.73 -9.83
C ASN A 133 -6.52 8.26 -10.24
N PHE A 134 -5.49 7.47 -9.98
CA PHE A 134 -5.52 6.04 -10.21
C PHE A 134 -6.60 5.36 -9.36
N TYR A 135 -6.65 5.66 -8.05
CA TYR A 135 -7.67 5.08 -7.17
C TYR A 135 -9.08 5.49 -7.59
N GLU A 136 -9.28 6.74 -7.99
CA GLU A 136 -10.58 7.19 -8.50
C GLU A 136 -10.98 6.41 -9.75
N SER A 137 -10.03 6.15 -10.66
CA SER A 137 -10.29 5.34 -11.86
C SER A 137 -10.69 3.90 -11.53
N GLN A 138 -10.33 3.41 -10.35
CA GLN A 138 -10.67 2.06 -9.88
C GLN A 138 -11.93 2.03 -9.01
N GLY A 139 -12.64 3.15 -8.90
CA GLY A 139 -13.92 3.23 -8.20
C GLY A 139 -13.84 3.72 -6.75
N TYR A 140 -12.68 4.13 -6.29
CA TYR A 140 -12.52 4.73 -4.96
C TYR A 140 -12.99 6.18 -4.97
N THR A 141 -13.55 6.64 -3.85
CA THR A 141 -13.99 8.03 -3.67
C THR A 141 -13.39 8.61 -2.40
N VAL A 142 -13.11 9.92 -2.42
CA VAL A 142 -12.68 10.64 -1.22
C VAL A 142 -13.88 10.81 -0.29
N TYR A 143 -13.75 10.38 0.96
CA TYR A 143 -14.81 10.55 1.95
C TYR A 143 -14.40 11.49 3.09
N ASP A 144 -13.11 11.77 3.25
CA ASP A 144 -12.61 12.68 4.29
C ASP A 144 -11.19 13.11 3.93
N ASP A 145 -10.62 14.00 4.73
CA ASP A 145 -9.21 14.37 4.66
C ASP A 145 -8.71 14.69 6.06
N GLY A 146 -7.39 14.75 6.21
CA GLY A 146 -6.79 15.07 7.50
C GLY A 146 -5.30 15.29 7.42
N VAL A 147 -4.79 15.96 8.44
CA VAL A 147 -3.35 16.14 8.65
C VAL A 147 -2.93 15.26 9.81
N PHE A 148 -2.02 14.33 9.55
CA PHE A 148 -1.59 13.32 10.52
C PHE A 148 -0.17 13.60 10.97
N ASP A 149 0.05 13.70 12.29
CA ASP A 149 1.38 13.80 12.88
C ASP A 149 2.04 12.42 12.80
N ILE A 150 3.22 12.37 12.19
CA ILE A 150 4.00 11.13 12.04
C ILE A 150 5.28 11.14 12.87
N GLY A 151 5.42 12.12 13.78
CA GLY A 151 6.58 12.26 14.65
C GLY A 151 7.63 13.22 14.11
N ARG A 152 8.50 13.70 15.00
CA ARG A 152 9.61 14.63 14.71
C ARG A 152 9.20 15.93 14.02
N GLY A 153 7.95 16.36 14.21
CA GLY A 153 7.41 17.56 13.56
C GLY A 153 6.98 17.35 12.12
N TYR A 154 7.07 16.13 11.60
CA TYR A 154 6.58 15.80 10.25
C TYR A 154 5.09 15.49 10.28
N VAL A 155 4.42 15.88 9.20
CA VAL A 155 3.00 15.59 9.02
C VAL A 155 2.74 15.01 7.64
N MET A 156 1.65 14.25 7.51
CA MET A 156 1.10 13.81 6.22
C MET A 156 -0.28 14.44 6.06
N ASP A 157 -0.46 15.23 5.01
CA ASP A 157 -1.73 15.83 4.64
C ASP A 157 -2.38 14.93 3.58
N ASP A 158 -3.35 14.14 4.01
CA ASP A 158 -3.90 13.04 3.21
C ASP A 158 -5.38 13.23 2.90
N TYR A 159 -5.78 12.71 1.73
CA TYR A 159 -7.18 12.31 1.50
C TYR A 159 -7.40 10.91 2.06
N LEU A 160 -8.60 10.69 2.61
CA LEU A 160 -9.09 9.38 2.97
C LEU A 160 -10.07 8.93 1.90
N MET A 161 -9.81 7.76 1.31
CA MET A 161 -10.62 7.22 0.22
C MET A 161 -11.26 5.91 0.62
N GLU A 162 -12.40 5.59 0.01
CA GLU A 162 -13.10 4.34 0.24
C GLU A 162 -13.60 3.71 -1.05
N PHE A 163 -13.72 2.39 -1.01
CA PHE A 163 -14.35 1.57 -2.03
C PHE A 163 -15.35 0.64 -1.34
N LEU A 164 -16.60 0.64 -1.80
CA LEU A 164 -17.65 -0.23 -1.25
C LEU A 164 -17.74 -1.52 -2.06
N ILE A 165 -17.64 -2.65 -1.37
CA ILE A 165 -17.79 -3.97 -1.99
C ILE A 165 -19.27 -4.21 -2.26
N HIS A 166 -19.60 -4.45 -3.51
CA HIS A 166 -20.94 -4.82 -3.93
C HIS A 166 -20.98 -6.31 -4.24
N ASN A 167 -21.84 -7.02 -3.56
CA ASN A 167 -22.08 -8.45 -3.80
C ASN A 167 -23.33 -8.67 -4.66
#